data_7acc9775c3cbb7ccb53dd96db31f23a0
#
_entry.id   7acc9775c3cbb7ccb53dd96db31f23a0
#
_cell.length_a   1.000
_cell.length_b   1.000
_cell.length_c   1.000
_cell.angle_alpha   90.00
_cell.angle_beta   90.00
_cell.angle_gamma   90.00
#
_symmetry.space_group_name_H-M   'P 1'
#
loop_
_entity.id
_entity.type
_entity.pdbx_description
1 polymer ?
#
loop_
_entity_poly.entity_id
_entity_poly.type
_entity_poly.pdbx_seq_one_letter_code
_entity_poly.pdbx_strand_id
1 'polypeptide(L)'
;GDGKISRKEFPGPKETFDQFDKDKDNFLSNDERNAMRQSRGRNGFGGRGNQGGGFRRPNQGGGSDLAEQLFKAIDDDKNKTISSKEWKSYFDEIMSEADKDKDETISDKEWQAWIQRRQSISRLDGRGNGPNVGDPAPKVSAQFMNKKGSLEFNNITRLSVIIFGSYTWGPFSRDAGSLQKVYETYGKEADFYWVYIREAHPLGSSRPSPLKIEQPKTFSEREVIAQSCQAGLNLSVPLLVDDIKDTVSRAFDAMPDRMYIISKDNRIAYKGGIGPREFDVSEMQEELKKLIGKKWKPLFFI
;
A
#
# COMPACT_ATOMS: atom_id res chain seq x y z
N GLY A 1 -33.26 1.49 16.45
CA GLY A 1 -33.72 0.30 17.18
C GLY A 1 -33.05 0.23 18.55
N ASP A 2 -33.70 -0.38 19.51
CA ASP A 2 -33.30 -0.50 20.92
C ASP A 2 -32.13 -1.47 21.18
N GLY A 3 -31.53 -2.03 20.12
CA GLY A 3 -30.41 -2.95 20.21
C GLY A 3 -30.77 -4.36 20.68
N LYS A 4 -32.03 -4.68 20.86
CA LYS A 4 -32.53 -6.01 21.24
C LYS A 4 -33.29 -6.65 20.07
N ILE A 5 -33.31 -7.97 19.98
CA ILE A 5 -34.11 -8.72 19.00
C ILE A 5 -35.19 -9.48 19.74
N SER A 6 -36.43 -9.11 19.49
CA SER A 6 -37.58 -9.82 20.06
C SER A 6 -37.75 -11.22 19.41
N ARG A 7 -38.48 -12.09 20.09
CA ARG A 7 -38.81 -13.43 19.59
C ARG A 7 -39.49 -13.40 18.22
N LYS A 8 -40.28 -12.36 17.92
CA LYS A 8 -40.99 -12.19 16.63
C LYS A 8 -40.05 -11.75 15.50
N GLU A 9 -39.02 -11.02 15.83
CA GLU A 9 -37.98 -10.52 14.87
C GLU A 9 -36.87 -11.52 14.61
N PHE A 10 -36.80 -12.56 15.45
CA PHE A 10 -35.72 -13.57 15.33
C PHE A 10 -35.99 -14.52 14.15
N PRO A 11 -35.11 -14.57 13.15
CA PRO A 11 -35.35 -15.33 11.92
C PRO A 11 -35.07 -16.83 12.02
N GLY A 12 -34.65 -17.33 13.19
CA GLY A 12 -34.27 -18.71 13.42
C GLY A 12 -35.31 -19.55 14.13
N PRO A 13 -35.06 -20.88 14.34
CA PRO A 13 -35.95 -21.77 15.08
C PRO A 13 -36.19 -21.28 16.50
N LYS A 14 -37.39 -21.53 17.01
CA LYS A 14 -37.85 -21.12 18.34
C LYS A 14 -36.94 -21.66 19.46
N GLU A 15 -36.53 -22.92 19.31
CA GLU A 15 -35.65 -23.63 20.24
C GLU A 15 -34.28 -22.95 20.34
N THR A 16 -33.78 -22.38 19.24
CA THR A 16 -32.52 -21.65 19.25
C THR A 16 -32.67 -20.32 19.98
N PHE A 17 -33.79 -19.63 19.83
CA PHE A 17 -34.04 -18.41 20.60
C PHE A 17 -34.07 -18.71 22.10
N ASP A 18 -34.86 -19.70 22.52
CA ASP A 18 -35.02 -20.13 23.93
C ASP A 18 -33.71 -20.60 24.59
N GLN A 19 -32.79 -21.14 23.79
CA GLN A 19 -31.46 -21.54 24.24
C GLN A 19 -30.56 -20.37 24.63
N PHE A 20 -30.71 -19.24 23.96
CA PHE A 20 -29.84 -18.08 24.13
C PHE A 20 -30.49 -16.92 24.91
N ASP A 21 -31.83 -16.89 25.05
CA ASP A 21 -32.58 -16.03 25.96
C ASP A 21 -32.42 -16.56 27.41
N LYS A 22 -31.31 -16.18 28.04
CA LYS A 22 -30.92 -16.71 29.33
C LYS A 22 -31.71 -16.13 30.50
N ASP A 23 -32.07 -14.86 30.42
CA ASP A 23 -32.86 -14.16 31.43
C ASP A 23 -34.37 -14.27 31.21
N LYS A 24 -34.78 -14.89 30.08
CA LYS A 24 -36.17 -15.17 29.72
C LYS A 24 -37.03 -13.89 29.58
N ASP A 25 -36.42 -12.79 29.18
CA ASP A 25 -37.13 -11.53 28.99
C ASP A 25 -37.84 -11.46 27.62
N ASN A 26 -37.76 -12.52 26.78
CA ASN A 26 -38.29 -12.64 25.43
C ASN A 26 -37.61 -11.70 24.39
N PHE A 27 -36.39 -11.26 24.70
CA PHE A 27 -35.52 -10.51 23.81
C PHE A 27 -34.11 -11.10 23.84
N LEU A 28 -33.38 -11.04 22.75
CA LEU A 28 -31.96 -11.33 22.72
C LEU A 28 -31.17 -10.03 22.84
N SER A 29 -30.54 -9.83 23.97
CA SER A 29 -29.58 -8.76 24.22
C SER A 29 -28.33 -8.88 23.34
N ASN A 30 -27.48 -7.87 23.30
CA ASN A 30 -26.19 -7.91 22.59
C ASN A 30 -25.29 -9.06 23.07
N ASP A 31 -25.27 -9.33 24.38
CA ASP A 31 -24.42 -10.36 24.98
C ASP A 31 -24.93 -11.76 24.62
N GLU A 32 -26.22 -11.99 24.63
CA GLU A 32 -26.83 -13.26 24.25
C GLU A 32 -26.68 -13.54 22.75
N ARG A 33 -26.76 -12.53 21.90
CA ARG A 33 -26.47 -12.65 20.46
C ARG A 33 -25.00 -12.97 20.20
N ASN A 34 -24.10 -12.41 20.98
CA ASN A 34 -22.67 -12.71 20.87
C ASN A 34 -22.37 -14.15 21.31
N ALA A 35 -23.00 -14.62 22.40
CA ALA A 35 -22.91 -16.00 22.83
C ALA A 35 -23.44 -16.98 21.76
N MET A 36 -24.54 -16.64 21.08
CA MET A 36 -25.09 -17.41 19.96
C MET A 36 -24.14 -17.47 18.75
N ARG A 37 -23.47 -16.36 18.40
CA ARG A 37 -22.46 -16.33 17.33
C ARG A 37 -21.26 -17.19 17.64
N GLN A 38 -20.81 -17.20 18.88
CA GLN A 38 -19.67 -18.01 19.32
C GLN A 38 -19.99 -19.50 19.34
N SER A 39 -21.22 -19.91 19.67
CA SER A 39 -21.65 -21.32 19.68
C SER A 39 -21.76 -21.92 18.28
N ARG A 40 -22.14 -21.14 17.26
CA ARG A 40 -22.18 -21.58 15.85
C ARG A 40 -20.80 -21.87 15.27
N GLY A 41 -19.73 -21.31 15.84
CA GLY A 41 -18.36 -21.61 15.43
C GLY A 41 -17.80 -22.95 15.94
N ARG A 42 -18.50 -23.66 16.83
CA ARG A 42 -18.02 -24.91 17.46
C ARG A 42 -18.62 -26.21 16.92
N ASN A 43 -19.72 -26.19 16.18
CA ASN A 43 -20.39 -27.38 15.65
C ASN A 43 -20.47 -27.35 14.12
N GLY A 44 -19.38 -27.68 13.47
CA GLY A 44 -19.28 -27.86 12.03
C GLY A 44 -18.38 -29.03 11.65
N PHE A 45 -18.96 -30.22 11.55
CA PHE A 45 -18.48 -31.42 10.86
C PHE A 45 -17.11 -32.02 11.21
N GLY A 46 -17.16 -33.18 11.88
CA GLY A 46 -16.08 -34.13 11.98
C GLY A 46 -15.81 -34.84 10.65
N GLY A 47 -14.53 -34.97 10.31
CA GLY A 47 -14.04 -35.71 9.15
C GLY A 47 -12.52 -35.82 9.15
N ARG A 48 -12.00 -36.94 9.75
CA ARG A 48 -10.71 -37.61 9.54
C ARG A 48 -9.49 -36.83 9.04
N GLY A 49 -8.53 -36.70 9.93
CA GLY A 49 -7.09 -37.03 9.85
C GLY A 49 -6.27 -36.49 8.68
N ASN A 50 -5.34 -35.54 8.94
CA ASN A 50 -3.91 -35.77 8.74
C ASN A 50 -3.08 -34.69 9.46
N GLN A 51 -1.86 -35.05 9.82
CA GLN A 51 -0.88 -34.32 10.60
C GLN A 51 -0.32 -33.10 9.86
N GLY A 52 0.01 -32.02 10.59
CA GLY A 52 1.09 -31.12 10.24
C GLY A 52 0.68 -29.69 9.91
N GLY A 53 1.15 -28.75 10.71
CA GLY A 53 1.23 -27.34 10.36
C GLY A 53 0.30 -26.41 11.14
N GLY A 54 0.74 -26.00 12.32
CA GLY A 54 0.04 -24.99 13.11
C GLY A 54 -0.01 -23.63 12.43
N PHE A 55 -1.12 -23.31 11.78
CA PHE A 55 -1.46 -21.94 11.44
C PHE A 55 -1.89 -21.20 12.70
N ARG A 56 -1.00 -20.36 13.23
CA ARG A 56 -1.38 -19.33 14.19
C ARG A 56 -2.39 -18.39 13.52
N ARG A 57 -3.64 -18.39 14.00
CA ARG A 57 -4.63 -17.37 13.65
C ARG A 57 -4.08 -16.00 14.09
N PRO A 58 -4.17 -14.96 13.23
CA PRO A 58 -3.85 -13.61 13.68
C PRO A 58 -4.79 -13.21 14.81
N ASN A 59 -4.22 -12.69 15.86
CA ASN A 59 -4.89 -12.22 17.07
C ASN A 59 -5.92 -11.13 16.70
N GLN A 60 -7.18 -11.30 17.12
CA GLN A 60 -8.20 -10.25 17.01
C GLN A 60 -7.93 -9.18 18.08
N GLY A 61 -7.01 -8.27 17.76
CA GLY A 61 -6.67 -7.09 18.56
C GLY A 61 -6.92 -5.79 17.81
N GLY A 62 -7.95 -5.71 16.96
CA GLY A 62 -8.14 -4.57 16.07
C GLY A 62 -8.53 -3.23 16.73
N GLY A 63 -8.90 -3.23 18.01
CA GLY A 63 -9.30 -2.00 18.70
C GLY A 63 -8.14 -1.24 19.38
N SER A 64 -7.18 -1.97 19.93
CA SER A 64 -6.00 -1.38 20.59
C SER A 64 -5.01 -0.81 19.56
N ASP A 65 -4.90 -1.45 18.40
CA ASP A 65 -3.99 -1.04 17.34
C ASP A 65 -4.43 0.28 16.68
N LEU A 66 -5.72 0.45 16.41
CA LEU A 66 -6.26 1.68 15.86
C LEU A 66 -6.12 2.89 16.82
N ALA A 67 -6.38 2.68 18.11
CA ALA A 67 -6.24 3.72 19.12
C ALA A 67 -4.77 4.14 19.28
N GLU A 68 -3.84 3.20 19.24
CA GLU A 68 -2.41 3.47 19.30
C GLU A 68 -1.91 4.20 18.04
N GLN A 69 -2.39 3.80 16.86
CA GLN A 69 -2.07 4.48 15.61
C GLN A 69 -2.60 5.92 15.58
N LEU A 70 -3.83 6.13 16.04
CA LEU A 70 -4.41 7.48 16.13
C LEU A 70 -3.63 8.35 17.13
N PHE A 71 -3.28 7.81 18.31
CA PHE A 71 -2.47 8.51 19.28
C PHE A 71 -1.13 8.95 18.68
N LYS A 72 -0.42 8.04 18.02
CA LYS A 72 0.86 8.33 17.34
C LYS A 72 0.73 9.34 16.19
N ALA A 73 -0.43 9.39 15.54
CA ALA A 73 -0.68 10.36 14.47
C ALA A 73 -0.91 11.78 15.00
N ILE A 74 -1.41 11.91 16.22
CA ILE A 74 -1.70 13.19 16.86
C ILE A 74 -0.49 13.71 17.66
N ASP A 75 0.22 12.81 18.36
CA ASP A 75 1.44 13.12 19.17
C ASP A 75 2.63 13.38 18.23
N ASP A 76 2.71 14.60 17.70
CA ASP A 76 3.69 15.01 16.69
C ASP A 76 5.12 15.13 17.26
N ASP A 77 5.24 15.61 18.51
CA ASP A 77 6.53 15.76 19.19
C ASP A 77 6.99 14.49 19.92
N LYS A 78 6.18 13.44 19.90
CA LYS A 78 6.45 12.11 20.48
C LYS A 78 6.72 12.12 21.99
N ASN A 79 6.12 13.07 22.69
CA ASN A 79 6.24 13.21 24.15
C ASN A 79 5.29 12.29 24.93
N LYS A 80 4.50 11.45 24.24
CA LYS A 80 3.50 10.53 24.77
C LYS A 80 2.31 11.21 25.43
N THR A 81 2.05 12.47 25.08
CA THR A 81 0.85 13.21 25.47
C THR A 81 0.27 13.92 24.23
N ILE A 82 -1.02 14.14 24.22
CA ILE A 82 -1.66 14.94 23.16
C ILE A 82 -2.01 16.31 23.73
N SER A 83 -1.34 17.35 23.26
CA SER A 83 -1.65 18.72 23.61
C SER A 83 -2.83 19.26 22.77
N SER A 84 -3.49 20.31 23.27
CA SER A 84 -4.54 21.01 22.52
C SER A 84 -4.03 21.57 21.18
N LYS A 85 -2.75 21.91 21.10
CA LYS A 85 -2.11 22.39 19.87
C LYS A 85 -1.99 21.29 18.82
N GLU A 86 -1.54 20.11 19.23
CA GLU A 86 -1.41 18.95 18.34
C GLU A 86 -2.78 18.47 17.88
N TRP A 87 -3.75 18.40 18.78
CA TRP A 87 -5.12 18.05 18.44
C TRP A 87 -5.69 19.02 17.40
N LYS A 88 -5.51 20.33 17.61
CA LYS A 88 -5.96 21.35 16.65
C LYS A 88 -5.25 21.20 15.31
N SER A 89 -3.92 21.01 15.31
CA SER A 89 -3.14 20.81 14.08
C SER A 89 -3.60 19.60 13.28
N TYR A 90 -3.86 18.48 13.97
CA TYR A 90 -4.38 17.27 13.36
C TYR A 90 -5.78 17.47 12.77
N PHE A 91 -6.65 18.19 13.48
CA PHE A 91 -7.98 18.50 12.98
C PHE A 91 -7.95 19.44 11.77
N ASP A 92 -7.12 20.49 11.81
CA ASP A 92 -6.94 21.43 10.70
C ASP A 92 -6.42 20.69 9.43
N GLU A 93 -5.56 19.68 9.61
CA GLU A 93 -5.10 18.81 8.51
C GLU A 93 -6.24 18.02 7.92
N ILE A 94 -7.08 17.36 8.75
CA ILE A 94 -8.26 16.62 8.28
C ILE A 94 -9.21 17.55 7.51
N MET A 95 -9.51 18.73 8.04
CA MET A 95 -10.35 19.71 7.36
C MET A 95 -9.79 20.09 5.99
N SER A 96 -8.48 20.38 5.92
CA SER A 96 -7.85 20.75 4.64
C SER A 96 -7.89 19.66 3.59
N GLU A 97 -7.89 18.39 4.01
CA GLU A 97 -7.91 17.22 3.12
C GLU A 97 -9.31 16.74 2.75
N ALA A 98 -10.25 16.81 3.69
CA ALA A 98 -11.59 16.25 3.56
C ALA A 98 -12.59 17.25 2.99
N ASP A 99 -12.60 18.48 3.48
CA ASP A 99 -13.46 19.58 3.01
C ASP A 99 -13.01 20.04 1.61
N LYS A 100 -13.68 19.52 0.58
CA LYS A 100 -13.31 19.76 -0.83
C LYS A 100 -13.99 20.99 -1.42
N ASP A 101 -15.18 21.31 -0.98
CA ASP A 101 -15.92 22.48 -1.45
C ASP A 101 -15.65 23.74 -0.60
N LYS A 102 -14.88 23.56 0.50
CA LYS A 102 -14.43 24.65 1.39
C LYS A 102 -15.57 25.38 2.06
N ASP A 103 -16.60 24.67 2.44
CA ASP A 103 -17.75 25.19 3.16
C ASP A 103 -17.55 25.18 4.70
N GLU A 104 -16.33 24.84 5.16
CA GLU A 104 -15.92 24.72 6.57
C GLU A 104 -16.63 23.58 7.32
N THR A 105 -17.29 22.66 6.59
CA THR A 105 -17.86 21.45 7.15
C THR A 105 -17.35 20.22 6.42
N ILE A 106 -17.51 19.02 7.01
CA ILE A 106 -17.23 17.76 6.34
C ILE A 106 -18.53 17.02 6.19
N SER A 107 -19.10 16.99 5.00
CA SER A 107 -20.28 16.20 4.68
C SER A 107 -20.01 14.70 4.77
N ASP A 108 -21.04 13.88 4.93
CA ASP A 108 -20.90 12.41 4.92
C ASP A 108 -20.22 11.91 3.64
N LYS A 109 -20.53 12.51 2.49
CA LYS A 109 -19.91 12.17 1.21
C LYS A 109 -18.41 12.46 1.18
N GLU A 110 -17.98 13.59 1.69
CA GLU A 110 -16.58 13.98 1.79
C GLU A 110 -15.82 13.10 2.79
N TRP A 111 -16.45 12.83 3.95
CA TRP A 111 -15.92 11.93 4.95
C TRP A 111 -15.70 10.53 4.40
N GLN A 112 -16.69 9.95 3.71
CA GLN A 112 -16.58 8.64 3.07
C GLN A 112 -15.46 8.63 2.00
N ALA A 113 -15.38 9.67 1.17
CA ALA A 113 -14.34 9.79 0.16
C ALA A 113 -12.95 9.94 0.79
N TRP A 114 -12.83 10.69 1.89
CA TRP A 114 -11.59 10.86 2.63
C TRP A 114 -11.18 9.56 3.34
N ILE A 115 -12.11 8.86 4.00
CA ILE A 115 -11.87 7.55 4.62
C ILE A 115 -11.45 6.52 3.57
N GLN A 116 -12.13 6.45 2.43
CA GLN A 116 -11.76 5.53 1.34
C GLN A 116 -10.35 5.80 0.83
N ARG A 117 -9.98 7.07 0.67
CA ARG A 117 -8.63 7.48 0.28
C ARG A 117 -7.60 7.09 1.34
N ARG A 118 -7.84 7.38 2.62
CA ARG A 118 -6.95 6.98 3.72
C ARG A 118 -6.91 5.48 3.96
N GLN A 119 -8.01 4.75 3.78
CA GLN A 119 -8.01 3.29 3.83
C GLN A 119 -7.26 2.68 2.65
N SER A 120 -7.28 3.32 1.48
CA SER A 120 -6.41 2.94 0.37
C SER A 120 -4.93 3.14 0.75
N ILE A 121 -4.58 4.30 1.30
CA ILE A 121 -3.23 4.62 1.79
C ILE A 121 -2.83 3.66 2.94
N SER A 122 -3.69 3.46 3.93
CA SER A 122 -3.43 2.53 5.06
C SER A 122 -3.36 1.06 4.64
N ARG A 123 -4.10 0.67 3.60
CA ARG A 123 -3.94 -0.66 2.98
C ARG A 123 -2.61 -0.79 2.25
N LEU A 124 -2.05 0.32 1.78
CA LEU A 124 -0.75 0.39 1.13
C LEU A 124 0.40 0.31 2.15
N ASP A 125 0.26 0.89 3.33
CA ASP A 125 1.28 0.87 4.39
C ASP A 125 1.45 -0.50 5.07
N GLY A 126 0.53 -1.43 4.89
CA GLY A 126 0.55 -2.75 5.54
C GLY A 126 0.69 -3.96 4.61
N ARG A 127 0.76 -3.77 3.29
CA ARG A 127 0.82 -4.88 2.34
C ARG A 127 2.21 -5.07 1.75
N GLY A 128 2.82 -6.17 2.12
CA GLY A 128 4.08 -6.67 1.58
C GLY A 128 5.28 -6.46 2.49
N ASN A 129 6.35 -7.20 2.18
CA ASN A 129 7.61 -7.18 2.94
C ASN A 129 8.55 -6.03 2.57
N GLY A 130 8.13 -5.11 1.71
CA GLY A 130 8.92 -3.95 1.29
C GLY A 130 8.91 -2.83 2.34
N PRO A 131 9.81 -1.85 2.21
CA PRO A 131 9.94 -0.76 3.16
C PRO A 131 8.67 0.10 3.19
N ASN A 132 8.30 0.59 4.37
CA ASN A 132 7.16 1.47 4.59
C ASN A 132 7.59 2.94 4.58
N VAL A 133 6.62 3.85 4.51
CA VAL A 133 6.88 5.29 4.63
C VAL A 133 7.56 5.57 5.97
N GLY A 134 8.65 6.34 5.92
CA GLY A 134 9.52 6.63 7.07
C GLY A 134 10.68 5.64 7.27
N ASP A 135 10.63 4.44 6.68
CA ASP A 135 11.74 3.50 6.76
C ASP A 135 12.96 3.98 5.96
N PRO A 136 14.19 3.59 6.34
CA PRO A 136 15.35 3.80 5.50
C PRO A 136 15.19 3.09 4.15
N ALA A 137 15.64 3.72 3.08
CA ALA A 137 15.70 3.05 1.78
C ALA A 137 16.61 1.82 1.84
N PRO A 138 16.27 0.73 1.16
CA PRO A 138 17.04 -0.51 1.17
C PRO A 138 18.47 -0.31 0.66
N LYS A 139 19.42 -0.98 1.30
CA LYS A 139 20.85 -0.99 0.91
C LYS A 139 21.08 -1.95 -0.26
N VAL A 140 20.53 -1.61 -1.41
CA VAL A 140 20.65 -2.35 -2.67
C VAL A 140 20.94 -1.39 -3.81
N SER A 141 21.44 -1.90 -4.93
CA SER A 141 21.76 -1.09 -6.12
C SER A 141 21.29 -1.75 -7.40
N ALA A 142 20.94 -0.94 -8.41
CA ALA A 142 20.65 -1.40 -9.76
C ALA A 142 21.60 -0.74 -10.77
N GLN A 143 21.96 -1.44 -11.85
CA GLN A 143 22.85 -0.94 -12.88
C GLN A 143 22.08 -0.04 -13.87
N PHE A 144 22.71 1.06 -14.27
CA PHE A 144 22.19 1.87 -15.37
C PHE A 144 22.35 1.15 -16.70
N MET A 145 21.31 1.16 -17.51
CA MET A 145 21.35 0.52 -18.81
C MET A 145 22.27 1.25 -19.82
N ASN A 146 22.17 2.56 -19.91
CA ASN A 146 22.82 3.35 -20.97
C ASN A 146 24.10 4.06 -20.53
N LYS A 147 24.58 3.82 -19.33
CA LYS A 147 25.83 4.38 -18.80
C LYS A 147 26.48 3.45 -17.80
N LYS A 148 27.79 3.58 -17.65
CA LYS A 148 28.51 2.83 -16.58
C LYS A 148 28.06 3.29 -15.20
N GLY A 149 27.99 2.36 -14.25
CA GLY A 149 27.69 2.61 -12.86
C GLY A 149 26.33 2.08 -12.44
N SER A 150 26.05 2.24 -11.18
CA SER A 150 24.81 1.81 -10.51
C SER A 150 24.25 2.93 -9.65
N LEU A 151 22.95 2.85 -9.37
CA LEU A 151 22.29 3.69 -8.38
C LEU A 151 22.18 2.90 -7.08
N GLU A 152 22.70 3.43 -6.00
CA GLU A 152 22.48 2.93 -4.64
C GLU A 152 21.27 3.61 -4.04
N PHE A 153 20.21 2.86 -3.71
CA PHE A 153 18.94 3.44 -3.26
C PHE A 153 19.01 4.04 -1.86
N ASN A 154 19.98 3.64 -1.06
CA ASN A 154 20.26 4.24 0.25
C ASN A 154 21.28 5.40 0.22
N ASN A 155 21.64 5.89 -0.97
CA ASN A 155 22.55 7.01 -1.15
C ASN A 155 21.99 8.00 -2.20
N ILE A 156 20.71 8.35 -2.06
CA ILE A 156 20.00 9.30 -2.91
C ILE A 156 20.33 10.72 -2.43
N THR A 157 20.68 11.60 -3.36
CA THR A 157 21.04 12.99 -3.07
C THR A 157 19.93 14.00 -3.37
N ARG A 158 18.93 13.59 -4.14
CA ARG A 158 17.75 14.38 -4.51
C ARG A 158 16.47 13.57 -4.28
N LEU A 159 15.33 14.26 -4.13
CA LEU A 159 14.01 13.60 -4.17
C LEU A 159 13.94 12.71 -5.40
N SER A 160 13.65 11.42 -5.25
CA SER A 160 13.71 10.45 -6.33
C SER A 160 12.47 9.57 -6.40
N VAL A 161 11.86 9.51 -7.57
CA VAL A 161 10.75 8.60 -7.90
C VAL A 161 11.34 7.32 -8.47
N ILE A 162 11.02 6.18 -7.85
CA ILE A 162 11.46 4.85 -8.27
C ILE A 162 10.24 4.10 -8.78
N ILE A 163 10.31 3.66 -10.03
CA ILE A 163 9.22 2.97 -10.73
C ILE A 163 9.69 1.56 -11.04
N PHE A 164 8.92 0.55 -10.65
CA PHE A 164 9.21 -0.85 -10.95
C PHE A 164 8.20 -1.38 -11.97
N GLY A 165 8.66 -2.15 -12.94
CA GLY A 165 7.79 -2.79 -13.92
C GLY A 165 8.55 -3.60 -14.96
N SER A 166 7.82 -4.39 -15.74
CA SER A 166 8.35 -5.23 -16.81
C SER A 166 7.42 -5.22 -18.04
N TYR A 167 7.96 -5.62 -19.20
CA TYR A 167 7.26 -5.50 -20.49
C TYR A 167 6.02 -6.38 -20.58
N THR A 168 6.07 -7.58 -20.01
CA THR A 168 4.95 -8.52 -20.06
C THR A 168 3.82 -8.19 -19.08
N TRP A 169 3.99 -7.13 -18.25
CA TRP A 169 2.95 -6.67 -17.35
C TRP A 169 2.08 -5.60 -18.00
N GLY A 170 0.92 -6.00 -18.50
CA GLY A 170 -0.01 -5.12 -19.25
C GLY A 170 -0.43 -3.83 -18.50
N PRO A 171 -0.75 -3.87 -17.20
CA PRO A 171 -1.06 -2.65 -16.44
C PRO A 171 0.07 -1.61 -16.49
N PHE A 172 1.33 -1.99 -16.30
CA PHE A 172 2.47 -1.08 -16.42
C PHE A 172 2.55 -0.46 -17.83
N SER A 173 2.43 -1.29 -18.87
CA SER A 173 2.47 -0.81 -20.26
C SER A 173 1.36 0.19 -20.57
N ARG A 174 0.16 0.00 -20.00
CA ARG A 174 -0.97 0.92 -20.14
C ARG A 174 -0.69 2.27 -19.50
N ASP A 175 -0.03 2.28 -18.36
CA ASP A 175 0.20 3.48 -17.57
C ASP A 175 1.52 4.20 -17.93
N ALA A 176 2.34 3.62 -18.82
CA ALA A 176 3.63 4.15 -19.28
C ALA A 176 3.55 5.59 -19.80
N GLY A 177 2.52 5.91 -20.59
CA GLY A 177 2.33 7.28 -21.11
C GLY A 177 2.03 8.30 -20.01
N SER A 178 1.35 7.90 -18.94
CA SER A 178 1.12 8.76 -17.78
C SER A 178 2.40 8.97 -16.98
N LEU A 179 3.20 7.92 -16.78
CA LEU A 179 4.51 8.00 -16.15
C LEU A 179 5.47 8.92 -16.91
N GLN A 180 5.48 8.82 -18.25
CA GLN A 180 6.29 9.71 -19.10
C GLN A 180 5.90 11.18 -18.91
N LYS A 181 4.62 11.51 -18.89
CA LYS A 181 4.13 12.88 -18.66
C LYS A 181 4.53 13.43 -17.28
N VAL A 182 4.45 12.60 -16.24
CA VAL A 182 4.90 13.02 -14.90
C VAL A 182 6.40 13.29 -14.89
N TYR A 183 7.20 12.43 -15.52
CA TYR A 183 8.63 12.64 -15.67
C TYR A 183 8.96 13.94 -16.44
N GLU A 184 8.31 14.20 -17.56
CA GLU A 184 8.49 15.43 -18.34
C GLU A 184 8.14 16.69 -17.54
N THR A 185 7.14 16.58 -16.68
CA THR A 185 6.66 17.69 -15.85
C THR A 185 7.58 17.99 -14.67
N TYR A 186 8.06 16.96 -13.97
CA TYR A 186 8.76 17.11 -12.68
C TYR A 186 10.22 16.68 -12.68
N GLY A 187 10.77 16.25 -13.81
CA GLY A 187 12.15 15.77 -13.91
C GLY A 187 13.24 16.80 -13.60
N LYS A 188 12.88 18.11 -13.55
CA LYS A 188 13.79 19.17 -13.09
C LYS A 188 13.85 19.27 -11.57
N GLU A 189 12.74 18.96 -10.89
CA GLU A 189 12.55 19.08 -9.44
C GLU A 189 12.92 17.80 -8.70
N ALA A 190 12.71 16.63 -9.33
CA ALA A 190 13.00 15.33 -8.77
C ALA A 190 13.71 14.43 -9.80
N ASP A 191 14.49 13.49 -9.32
CA ASP A 191 15.05 12.44 -10.16
C ASP A 191 14.01 11.34 -10.36
N PHE A 192 14.05 10.70 -11.53
CA PHE A 192 13.19 9.58 -11.87
C PHE A 192 14.03 8.41 -12.32
N TYR A 193 13.69 7.21 -11.86
CA TYR A 193 14.36 5.99 -12.25
C TYR A 193 13.33 4.89 -12.46
N TRP A 194 13.38 4.25 -13.62
CA TRP A 194 12.63 3.04 -13.87
C TRP A 194 13.54 1.83 -13.70
N VAL A 195 13.22 0.95 -12.75
CA VAL A 195 13.92 -0.30 -12.50
C VAL A 195 13.20 -1.41 -13.25
N TYR A 196 13.83 -1.94 -14.29
CA TYR A 196 13.32 -3.09 -15.02
C TYR A 196 13.52 -4.36 -14.19
N ILE A 197 12.44 -5.01 -13.86
CA ILE A 197 12.42 -6.23 -13.04
C ILE A 197 12.11 -7.46 -13.88
N ARG A 198 12.03 -8.64 -13.25
CA ARG A 198 11.65 -9.89 -13.93
C ARG A 198 10.30 -9.79 -14.60
N GLU A 199 10.10 -10.59 -15.67
CA GLU A 199 8.82 -10.65 -16.37
C GLU A 199 7.70 -11.22 -15.50
N ALA A 200 6.54 -10.54 -15.50
CA ALA A 200 5.36 -11.01 -14.76
C ALA A 200 4.64 -12.15 -15.49
N HIS A 201 4.58 -12.07 -16.82
CA HIS A 201 3.89 -13.03 -17.68
C HIS A 201 4.77 -13.52 -18.82
N PRO A 202 5.91 -14.19 -18.52
CA PRO A 202 6.80 -14.70 -19.56
C PRO A 202 6.16 -15.85 -20.32
N LEU A 203 6.71 -16.16 -21.49
CA LEU A 203 6.36 -17.35 -22.24
C LEU A 203 6.55 -18.61 -21.37
N GLY A 204 5.59 -19.51 -21.39
CA GLY A 204 5.59 -20.71 -20.54
C GLY A 204 4.99 -20.51 -19.15
N SER A 205 4.60 -19.29 -18.75
CA SER A 205 3.80 -19.07 -17.54
C SER A 205 2.34 -19.51 -17.73
N SER A 206 1.57 -19.60 -16.64
CA SER A 206 0.13 -19.92 -16.70
C SER A 206 -0.72 -18.89 -17.46
N ARG A 207 -0.23 -17.67 -17.62
CA ARG A 207 -0.87 -16.58 -18.37
C ARG A 207 0.18 -15.80 -19.16
N PRO A 208 0.69 -16.35 -20.27
CA PRO A 208 1.74 -15.70 -21.04
C PRO A 208 1.21 -14.41 -21.71
N SER A 209 2.05 -13.39 -21.74
CA SER A 209 1.76 -12.16 -22.46
C SER A 209 1.73 -12.41 -23.97
N PRO A 210 0.89 -11.67 -24.74
CA PRO A 210 0.91 -11.71 -26.21
C PRO A 210 2.29 -11.37 -26.81
N LEU A 211 3.15 -10.68 -26.08
CA LEU A 211 4.51 -10.34 -26.49
C LEU A 211 5.43 -11.56 -26.64
N LYS A 212 5.07 -12.72 -26.09
CA LYS A 212 5.81 -13.99 -26.16
C LYS A 212 7.28 -13.89 -25.73
N ILE A 213 7.54 -13.07 -24.72
CA ILE A 213 8.88 -12.85 -24.16
C ILE A 213 9.18 -13.99 -23.18
N GLU A 214 10.34 -14.62 -23.31
CA GLU A 214 10.84 -15.59 -22.34
C GLU A 214 11.35 -14.89 -21.07
N GLN A 215 11.34 -15.61 -19.94
CA GLN A 215 12.00 -15.11 -18.73
C GLN A 215 13.51 -15.06 -18.97
N PRO A 216 14.15 -13.87 -18.85
CA PRO A 216 15.60 -13.75 -19.02
C PRO A 216 16.33 -14.58 -17.97
N LYS A 217 17.38 -15.29 -18.41
CA LYS A 217 18.24 -16.17 -17.58
C LYS A 217 19.56 -15.50 -17.22
N THR A 218 19.94 -14.47 -17.97
CA THR A 218 21.16 -13.70 -17.75
C THR A 218 20.83 -12.21 -17.64
N PHE A 219 21.74 -11.46 -17.03
CA PHE A 219 21.62 -10.00 -16.92
C PHE A 219 21.53 -9.38 -18.32
N SER A 220 22.39 -9.82 -19.25
CA SER A 220 22.41 -9.30 -20.63
C SER A 220 21.10 -9.53 -21.40
N GLU A 221 20.48 -10.69 -21.22
CA GLU A 221 19.14 -10.95 -21.78
C GLU A 221 18.09 -10.00 -21.20
N ARG A 222 18.16 -9.73 -19.88
CA ARG A 222 17.25 -8.76 -19.22
C ARG A 222 17.45 -7.35 -19.75
N GLU A 223 18.71 -6.93 -19.96
CA GLU A 223 19.03 -5.62 -20.57
C GLU A 223 18.42 -5.48 -21.97
N VAL A 224 18.54 -6.47 -22.83
CA VAL A 224 17.98 -6.45 -24.19
C VAL A 224 16.46 -6.29 -24.16
N ILE A 225 15.78 -7.02 -23.27
CA ILE A 225 14.33 -6.92 -23.14
C ILE A 225 13.92 -5.54 -22.55
N ALA A 226 14.66 -5.06 -21.55
CA ALA A 226 14.44 -3.75 -20.94
C ALA A 226 14.58 -2.62 -21.98
N GLN A 227 15.57 -2.69 -22.84
CA GLN A 227 15.77 -1.76 -23.95
C GLN A 227 14.62 -1.78 -24.95
N SER A 228 14.19 -2.98 -25.32
CA SER A 228 13.06 -3.17 -26.22
C SER A 228 11.76 -2.63 -25.63
N CYS A 229 11.56 -2.81 -24.32
CA CYS A 229 10.43 -2.28 -23.58
C CYS A 229 10.46 -0.74 -23.56
N GLN A 230 11.60 -0.15 -23.22
CA GLN A 230 11.76 1.31 -23.18
C GLN A 230 11.42 1.94 -24.54
N ALA A 231 11.94 1.36 -25.60
CA ALA A 231 11.68 1.82 -26.99
C ALA A 231 10.21 1.61 -27.37
N GLY A 232 9.65 0.43 -27.10
CA GLY A 232 8.27 0.07 -27.44
C GLY A 232 7.21 0.89 -26.69
N LEU A 233 7.52 1.34 -25.47
CA LEU A 233 6.63 2.20 -24.67
C LEU A 233 6.95 3.70 -24.81
N ASN A 234 7.95 4.06 -25.61
CA ASN A 234 8.41 5.43 -25.81
C ASN A 234 8.71 6.15 -24.48
N LEU A 235 9.41 5.48 -23.56
CA LEU A 235 9.80 6.04 -22.28
C LEU A 235 11.21 6.64 -22.36
N SER A 236 11.37 7.85 -21.82
CA SER A 236 12.68 8.51 -21.69
C SER A 236 13.16 8.59 -20.23
N VAL A 237 12.39 8.01 -19.31
CA VAL A 237 12.79 7.87 -17.89
C VAL A 237 14.11 7.08 -17.83
N PRO A 238 15.12 7.56 -17.07
CA PRO A 238 16.37 6.82 -16.88
C PRO A 238 16.13 5.38 -16.41
N LEU A 239 16.66 4.43 -17.20
CA LEU A 239 16.41 3.00 -17.03
C LEU A 239 17.55 2.35 -16.26
N LEU A 240 17.17 1.63 -15.20
CA LEU A 240 17.98 0.73 -14.40
C LEU A 240 17.51 -0.71 -14.64
N VAL A 241 18.41 -1.65 -14.49
CA VAL A 241 18.09 -3.08 -14.62
C VAL A 241 18.43 -3.79 -13.32
N ASP A 242 17.46 -4.51 -12.75
CA ASP A 242 17.65 -5.38 -11.59
C ASP A 242 18.51 -6.59 -11.95
N ASP A 243 19.24 -7.12 -11.00
CA ASP A 243 20.03 -8.33 -11.22
C ASP A 243 19.14 -9.56 -11.43
N ILE A 244 19.74 -10.64 -11.95
CA ILE A 244 18.98 -11.86 -12.27
C ILE A 244 18.45 -12.59 -11.02
N LYS A 245 18.91 -12.22 -9.83
CA LYS A 245 18.43 -12.71 -8.55
C LYS A 245 17.25 -11.91 -8.02
N ASP A 246 16.83 -10.87 -8.74
CA ASP A 246 15.75 -9.95 -8.36
C ASP A 246 16.03 -9.24 -7.02
N THR A 247 17.28 -8.86 -6.77
CA THR A 247 17.72 -8.32 -5.48
C THR A 247 17.00 -7.02 -5.13
N VAL A 248 16.86 -6.11 -6.09
CA VAL A 248 16.21 -4.82 -5.85
C VAL A 248 14.69 -4.99 -5.76
N SER A 249 14.08 -5.72 -6.69
CA SER A 249 12.63 -5.91 -6.68
C SER A 249 12.14 -6.65 -5.44
N ARG A 250 12.94 -7.56 -4.89
CA ARG A 250 12.64 -8.23 -3.60
C ARG A 250 12.79 -7.30 -2.41
N ALA A 251 13.83 -6.46 -2.39
CA ALA A 251 14.07 -5.52 -1.31
C ALA A 251 12.94 -4.47 -1.19
N PHE A 252 12.34 -4.10 -2.32
CA PHE A 252 11.21 -3.18 -2.39
C PHE A 252 9.84 -3.88 -2.44
N ASP A 253 9.78 -5.22 -2.48
CA ASP A 253 8.56 -6.00 -2.70
C ASP A 253 7.75 -5.47 -3.90
N ALA A 254 8.44 -5.32 -5.03
CA ALA A 254 7.97 -4.51 -6.15
C ALA A 254 7.39 -5.32 -7.34
N MET A 255 7.18 -6.63 -7.16
CA MET A 255 6.61 -7.49 -8.20
C MET A 255 5.08 -7.48 -8.16
N PRO A 256 4.34 -7.32 -9.28
CA PRO A 256 4.80 -7.19 -10.67
C PRO A 256 5.11 -5.74 -11.09
N ASP A 257 4.68 -4.76 -10.34
CA ASP A 257 4.95 -3.33 -10.45
C ASP A 257 4.73 -2.63 -9.12
N ARG A 258 5.39 -1.53 -8.90
CA ARG A 258 5.20 -0.64 -7.74
C ARG A 258 5.92 0.69 -7.97
N MET A 259 5.52 1.72 -7.24
CA MET A 259 6.21 3.01 -7.22
C MET A 259 6.60 3.39 -5.79
N TYR A 260 7.74 4.04 -5.66
CA TYR A 260 8.21 4.64 -4.42
C TYR A 260 8.69 6.06 -4.67
N ILE A 261 8.66 6.90 -3.64
CA ILE A 261 9.42 8.14 -3.62
C ILE A 261 10.39 8.04 -2.44
N ILE A 262 11.67 8.28 -2.72
CA ILE A 262 12.74 8.33 -1.72
C ILE A 262 13.14 9.79 -1.55
N SER A 263 13.12 10.26 -0.31
CA SER A 263 13.55 11.60 0.06
C SER A 263 15.07 11.72 0.12
N LYS A 264 15.58 12.93 0.08
CA LYS A 264 17.03 13.21 0.10
C LYS A 264 17.76 12.80 1.38
N ASP A 265 17.01 12.46 2.43
CA ASP A 265 17.53 11.86 3.67
C ASP A 265 17.51 10.33 3.63
N ASN A 266 17.32 9.75 2.43
CA ASN A 266 17.35 8.31 2.18
C ASN A 266 16.25 7.54 2.93
N ARG A 267 15.07 8.14 3.09
CA ARG A 267 13.88 7.50 3.64
C ARG A 267 12.79 7.38 2.60
N ILE A 268 11.96 6.37 2.75
CA ILE A 268 10.76 6.22 1.94
C ILE A 268 9.79 7.35 2.29
N ALA A 269 9.49 8.20 1.33
CA ALA A 269 8.53 9.29 1.46
C ALA A 269 7.14 8.91 0.92
N TYR A 270 7.09 7.94 -0.01
CA TYR A 270 5.85 7.39 -0.55
C TYR A 270 6.07 5.92 -0.92
N LYS A 271 5.06 5.09 -0.68
CA LYS A 271 4.99 3.70 -1.09
C LYS A 271 3.68 3.46 -1.82
N GLY A 272 3.73 3.25 -3.13
CA GLY A 272 2.56 2.88 -3.92
C GLY A 272 2.13 1.44 -3.69
N GLY A 273 0.89 1.13 -4.05
CA GLY A 273 0.39 -0.23 -4.04
C GLY A 273 0.91 -1.08 -5.20
N ILE A 274 0.58 -2.36 -5.16
CA ILE A 274 0.93 -3.33 -6.20
C ILE A 274 -0.22 -3.41 -7.23
N GLY A 275 0.12 -3.31 -8.52
CA GLY A 275 -0.85 -3.51 -9.60
C GLY A 275 -1.46 -4.91 -9.65
N PRO A 276 -2.58 -5.06 -10.36
CA PRO A 276 -3.13 -4.08 -11.31
C PRO A 276 -4.07 -3.03 -10.71
N ARG A 277 -4.44 -3.13 -9.43
CA ARG A 277 -5.50 -2.29 -8.84
C ARG A 277 -4.98 -1.09 -8.06
N GLU A 278 -3.77 -1.21 -7.55
CA GLU A 278 -3.20 -0.25 -6.59
C GLU A 278 -1.96 0.49 -7.16
N PHE A 279 -1.63 0.26 -8.44
CA PHE A 279 -0.61 1.03 -9.15
C PHE A 279 -1.27 2.30 -9.70
N ASP A 280 -1.16 3.40 -8.98
CA ASP A 280 -1.84 4.67 -9.29
C ASP A 280 -0.83 5.80 -9.51
N VAL A 281 -0.63 6.16 -10.79
CA VAL A 281 0.30 7.23 -11.19
C VAL A 281 -0.19 8.60 -10.70
N SER A 282 -1.49 8.81 -10.60
CA SER A 282 -2.07 10.08 -10.18
C SER A 282 -1.84 10.31 -8.68
N GLU A 283 -2.00 9.26 -7.86
CA GLU A 283 -1.70 9.30 -6.44
C GLU A 283 -0.22 9.61 -6.20
N MET A 284 0.68 8.90 -6.87
CA MET A 284 2.12 9.15 -6.78
C MET A 284 2.46 10.60 -7.20
N GLN A 285 1.84 11.12 -8.25
CA GLN A 285 2.04 12.50 -8.68
C GLN A 285 1.59 13.52 -7.63
N GLU A 286 0.46 13.31 -6.96
CA GLU A 286 -0.02 14.20 -5.90
C GLU A 286 0.92 14.20 -4.68
N GLU A 287 1.44 13.04 -4.28
CA GLU A 287 2.43 12.96 -3.21
C GLU A 287 3.75 13.62 -3.61
N LEU A 288 4.20 13.44 -4.86
CA LEU A 288 5.38 14.11 -5.38
C LEU A 288 5.23 15.64 -5.33
N LYS A 289 4.08 16.19 -5.73
CA LYS A 289 3.79 17.64 -5.66
C LYS A 289 3.91 18.17 -4.22
N LYS A 290 3.34 17.46 -3.26
CA LYS A 290 3.41 17.82 -1.84
C LYS A 290 4.85 17.85 -1.34
N LEU A 291 5.67 16.87 -1.74
CA LEU A 291 7.07 16.77 -1.36
C LEU A 291 7.94 17.86 -2.00
N ILE A 292 7.69 18.22 -3.25
CA ILE A 292 8.36 19.33 -3.94
C ILE A 292 7.98 20.67 -3.30
N GLY A 293 6.71 20.88 -2.97
CA GLY A 293 6.19 22.13 -2.37
C GLY A 293 6.61 22.34 -0.92
N LYS A 294 7.00 21.31 -0.19
CA LYS A 294 7.55 21.44 1.17
C LYS A 294 8.93 22.10 1.09
N LYS A 295 9.03 23.38 1.48
CA LYS A 295 10.33 24.00 1.78
C LYS A 295 10.97 23.21 2.90
N TRP A 296 11.91 22.36 2.54
CA TRP A 296 12.64 21.50 3.46
C TRP A 296 13.39 22.36 4.46
N LYS A 297 12.98 22.38 5.71
CA LYS A 297 13.81 22.89 6.80
C LYS A 297 14.75 21.77 7.22
N PRO A 298 16.08 21.91 7.08
CA PRO A 298 16.98 20.92 7.61
C PRO A 298 16.76 20.81 9.11
N LEU A 299 16.54 19.60 9.62
CA LEU A 299 16.64 19.31 11.04
C LEU A 299 18.11 19.48 11.42
N PHE A 300 18.45 20.67 11.96
CA PHE A 300 19.68 20.82 12.68
C PHE A 300 19.57 20.02 13.97
N PHE A 301 20.28 18.89 14.04
CA PHE A 301 20.63 18.30 15.31
C PHE A 301 21.62 19.24 15.99
N ILE A 302 21.18 19.86 17.07
CA ILE A 302 22.09 20.43 18.10
C ILE A 302 22.29 19.33 19.13
#